data_cee27779e776bf741ba41c10132c2a42
#
_entry.id   cee27779e776bf741ba41c10132c2a42
#
_cell.length_a   1.000
_cell.length_b   1.000
_cell.length_c   1.000
_cell.angle_alpha   90.00
_cell.angle_beta   90.00
_cell.angle_gamma   90.00
#
_symmetry.space_group_name_H-M   'P 1'
#
loop_
_entity.id
_entity.type
_entity.pdbx_description
1 polymer ?
#
loop_
_entity_poly.entity_id
_entity_poly.type
_entity_poly.pdbx_seq_one_letter_code
_entity_poly.pdbx_strand_id
1 'polypeptide(L)'
;MKIAFCGCSWVSSVNRSHGDYDRMWQNIVARKLKATAMIYGKPGSTNTKIYTQVEQGLRDRCDIFLVFLTSPYRFNVTWKGKKWTIKNNFQDGMCEVVNRGSKSDYW
;
A
#
# COMPACT_ATOMS: atom_id res chain seq x y z
N MET A 1 -18.27 2.68 11.66
CA MET A 1 -17.72 3.23 10.42
C MET A 1 -16.29 2.73 10.26
N LYS A 2 -15.93 2.36 9.05
CA LYS A 2 -14.59 1.88 8.73
C LYS A 2 -13.91 2.82 7.72
N ILE A 3 -12.65 3.12 7.94
CA ILE A 3 -11.86 3.93 7.04
C ILE A 3 -10.75 3.07 6.45
N ALA A 4 -10.70 2.97 5.12
CA ALA A 4 -9.64 2.26 4.42
C ALA A 4 -8.46 3.20 4.15
N PHE A 5 -7.27 2.79 4.55
CA PHE A 5 -6.03 3.51 4.31
C PHE A 5 -5.22 2.73 3.28
N CYS A 6 -5.13 3.24 2.07
CA CYS A 6 -4.48 2.58 0.95
C CYS A 6 -3.26 3.37 0.50
N GLY A 7 -2.17 2.70 0.22
CA GLY A 7 -0.94 3.37 -0.20
C GLY A 7 0.29 2.49 -0.10
N CYS A 8 1.44 3.13 -0.07
CA CYS A 8 2.73 2.48 0.05
C CYS A 8 3.28 2.53 1.49
N SER A 9 4.60 2.69 1.65
CA SER A 9 5.25 2.63 2.97
C SER A 9 4.72 3.67 3.97
N TRP A 10 4.31 4.84 3.51
CA TRP A 10 3.76 5.89 4.37
C TRP A 10 2.45 5.49 5.05
N VAL A 11 1.74 4.55 4.47
CA VAL A 11 0.45 4.09 4.96
C VAL A 11 0.54 2.71 5.59
N SER A 12 1.68 2.04 5.43
CA SER A 12 1.86 0.68 5.89
C SER A 12 1.98 0.59 7.42
N SER A 13 1.43 -0.48 7.98
CA SER A 13 1.66 -0.85 9.39
C SER A 13 2.78 -1.88 9.54
N VAL A 14 3.38 -2.33 8.45
CA VAL A 14 4.47 -3.31 8.48
C VAL A 14 5.67 -2.73 9.21
N ASN A 15 6.34 -3.55 10.01
CA ASN A 15 7.52 -3.20 10.81
C ASN A 15 7.23 -2.23 11.97
N ARG A 16 5.98 -2.08 12.36
CA ARG A 16 5.65 -1.32 13.57
C ARG A 16 5.61 -2.24 14.78
N SER A 17 6.19 -1.79 15.89
CA SER A 17 6.09 -2.51 17.15
C SER A 17 4.69 -2.38 17.72
N HIS A 18 4.34 -3.27 18.66
CA HIS A 18 3.03 -3.25 19.29
C HIS A 18 2.72 -1.91 19.99
N GLY A 19 3.72 -1.29 20.61
CA GLY A 19 3.53 -0.01 21.29
C GLY A 19 3.33 1.16 20.32
N ASP A 20 3.81 1.04 19.11
CA ASP A 20 3.72 2.11 18.10
C ASP A 20 2.42 2.07 17.32
N TYR A 21 1.75 0.93 17.29
CA TYR A 21 0.52 0.76 16.50
C TYR A 21 -0.55 1.77 16.86
N ASP A 22 -0.79 1.98 18.16
CA ASP A 22 -1.80 2.93 18.62
C ASP A 22 -1.43 4.39 18.33
N ARG A 23 -0.15 4.66 18.12
CA ARG A 23 0.38 6.00 17.86
C ARG A 23 0.46 6.31 16.37
N MET A 24 0.17 5.34 15.51
CA MET A 24 0.16 5.58 14.07
C MET A 24 -0.90 6.62 13.71
N TRP A 25 -0.55 7.48 12.75
CA TRP A 25 -1.44 8.56 12.34
C TRP A 25 -2.81 8.06 11.86
N GLN A 26 -2.85 6.90 11.20
CA GLN A 26 -4.10 6.30 10.73
C GLN A 26 -5.05 6.00 11.91
N ASN A 27 -4.51 5.44 12.96
CA ASN A 27 -5.30 5.12 14.15
C ASN A 27 -5.74 6.37 14.90
N ILE A 28 -4.91 7.42 14.90
CA ILE A 28 -5.26 8.71 15.49
C ILE A 28 -6.43 9.33 14.72
N VAL A 29 -6.36 9.33 13.39
CA VAL A 29 -7.44 9.86 12.55
C VAL A 29 -8.73 9.08 12.78
N ALA A 30 -8.64 7.75 12.77
CA ALA A 30 -9.81 6.91 12.98
C ALA A 30 -10.47 7.16 14.34
N ARG A 31 -9.68 7.27 15.40
CA ARG A 31 -10.20 7.55 16.74
C ARG A 31 -10.93 8.90 16.80
N LYS A 32 -10.36 9.92 16.16
CA LYS A 32 -10.99 11.24 16.12
C LYS A 32 -12.34 11.23 15.40
N LEU A 33 -12.49 10.36 14.42
CA LEU A 33 -13.72 10.19 13.66
C LEU A 33 -14.62 9.10 14.23
N LYS A 34 -14.27 8.51 15.36
CA LYS A 34 -14.98 7.39 15.99
C LYS A 34 -15.19 6.23 15.01
N ALA A 35 -14.14 5.90 14.27
CA ALA A 35 -14.13 4.88 13.24
C ALA A 35 -13.06 3.83 13.51
N THR A 36 -13.14 2.72 12.76
CA THR A 36 -12.12 1.67 12.77
C THR A 36 -11.18 1.89 11.58
N ALA A 37 -9.87 1.88 11.84
CA ALA A 37 -8.87 1.97 10.78
C ALA A 37 -8.64 0.60 10.16
N MET A 38 -8.79 0.54 8.83
CA MET A 38 -8.45 -0.64 8.03
C MET A 38 -7.24 -0.27 7.19
N ILE A 39 -6.07 -0.73 7.60
CA ILE A 39 -4.79 -0.32 6.98
C ILE A 39 -4.36 -1.36 5.97
N TYR A 40 -4.50 -1.04 4.69
CA TYR A 40 -4.14 -1.93 3.58
C TYR A 40 -2.79 -1.59 2.95
N GLY A 41 -2.23 -0.43 3.29
CA GLY A 41 -0.97 0.02 2.72
C GLY A 41 0.16 -0.97 2.93
N LYS A 42 1.00 -1.15 1.92
CA LYS A 42 2.17 -2.04 1.97
C LYS A 42 3.39 -1.34 1.38
N PRO A 43 4.58 -1.53 1.97
CA PRO A 43 5.78 -0.92 1.42
C PRO A 43 6.03 -1.37 -0.02
N GLY A 44 6.49 -0.45 -0.84
CA GLY A 44 6.83 -0.75 -2.23
C GLY A 44 5.64 -0.93 -3.16
N SER A 45 4.42 -0.60 -2.73
CA SER A 45 3.24 -0.72 -3.57
C SER A 45 3.31 0.19 -4.78
N THR A 46 2.89 -0.36 -5.93
CA THR A 46 2.63 0.40 -7.15
C THR A 46 1.19 0.91 -7.13
N ASN A 47 0.83 1.78 -8.06
CA ASN A 47 -0.56 2.24 -8.15
C ASN A 47 -1.52 1.08 -8.50
N THR A 48 -1.07 0.10 -9.28
CA THR A 48 -1.84 -1.12 -9.52
C THR A 48 -2.11 -1.87 -8.22
N LYS A 49 -1.09 -2.01 -7.38
CA LYS A 49 -1.25 -2.66 -6.08
C LYS A 49 -2.17 -1.86 -5.16
N ILE A 50 -2.05 -0.54 -5.18
CA ILE A 50 -2.92 0.33 -4.39
C ILE A 50 -4.37 0.19 -4.85
N TYR A 51 -4.61 0.04 -6.14
CA TYR A 51 -5.93 -0.25 -6.66
C TYR A 51 -6.51 -1.54 -6.06
N THR A 52 -5.72 -2.60 -5.95
CA THR A 52 -6.17 -3.84 -5.32
C THR A 52 -6.48 -3.66 -3.84
N GLN A 53 -5.78 -2.75 -3.16
CA GLN A 53 -6.08 -2.40 -1.78
C GLN A 53 -7.46 -1.73 -1.67
N VAL A 54 -7.80 -0.85 -2.60
CA VAL A 54 -9.12 -0.23 -2.66
C VAL A 54 -10.21 -1.28 -2.88
N GLU A 55 -9.97 -2.23 -3.78
CA GLU A 55 -10.90 -3.34 -3.99
C GLU A 55 -11.13 -4.14 -2.71
N GLN A 56 -10.07 -4.40 -1.95
CA GLN A 56 -10.19 -5.10 -0.68
C GLN A 56 -11.03 -4.30 0.32
N GLY A 57 -10.80 -3.00 0.38
CA GLY A 57 -11.61 -2.12 1.23
C GLY A 57 -13.08 -2.14 0.87
N LEU A 58 -13.40 -2.21 -0.42
CA LEU A 58 -14.77 -2.34 -0.89
C LEU A 58 -15.37 -3.67 -0.44
N ARG A 59 -14.64 -4.77 -0.54
CA ARG A 59 -15.09 -6.07 -0.06
C ARG A 59 -15.32 -6.08 1.44
N ASP A 60 -14.46 -5.38 2.19
CA ASP A 60 -14.58 -5.27 3.64
C ASP A 60 -15.61 -4.22 4.08
N ARG A 61 -16.30 -3.62 3.14
CA ARG A 61 -17.38 -2.63 3.37
C ARG A 61 -16.89 -1.40 4.12
N CYS A 62 -15.74 -0.89 3.74
CA CYS A 62 -15.25 0.39 4.26
C CYS A 62 -16.12 1.54 3.76
N ASP A 63 -16.31 2.54 4.61
CA ASP A 63 -17.18 3.69 4.33
C ASP A 63 -16.40 4.85 3.72
N ILE A 64 -15.15 5.02 4.13
CA ILE A 64 -14.29 6.12 3.68
C ILE A 64 -12.98 5.51 3.17
N PHE A 65 -12.47 6.06 2.08
CA PHE A 65 -11.22 5.62 1.48
C PHE A 65 -10.24 6.79 1.42
N LEU A 66 -9.11 6.64 2.08
CA LEU A 66 -7.97 7.54 1.95
C LEU A 66 -6.93 6.83 1.10
N VAL A 67 -6.75 7.29 -0.12
CA VAL A 67 -5.91 6.64 -1.12
C VAL A 67 -4.71 7.53 -1.43
N PHE A 68 -3.52 7.03 -1.12
CA PHE A 68 -2.26 7.73 -1.36
C PHE A 68 -1.56 7.06 -2.53
N LEU A 69 -1.63 7.67 -3.70
CA LEU A 69 -0.98 7.16 -4.89
C LEU A 69 0.54 7.34 -4.81
N THR A 70 1.25 6.40 -5.38
CA THR A 70 2.70 6.48 -5.50
C THR A 70 3.10 6.98 -6.89
N SER A 71 4.41 7.06 -7.14
CA SER A 71 4.94 7.50 -8.42
C SER A 71 4.39 6.66 -9.58
N PRO A 72 3.92 7.27 -10.68
CA PRO A 72 3.47 6.52 -11.86
C PRO A 72 4.60 5.79 -12.58
N TYR A 73 5.84 6.09 -12.24
CA TYR A 73 7.02 5.42 -12.81
C TYR A 73 7.37 4.12 -12.09
N ARG A 74 6.62 3.76 -11.08
CA ARG A 74 6.69 2.47 -10.42
C ARG A 74 5.53 1.61 -10.92
N PHE A 75 5.83 0.47 -11.54
CA PHE A 75 4.79 -0.38 -12.07
C PHE A 75 5.15 -1.86 -11.96
N ASN A 76 4.13 -2.70 -12.10
CA ASN A 76 4.25 -4.15 -12.00
C ASN A 76 4.23 -4.79 -13.38
N VAL A 77 5.09 -5.78 -13.59
CA VAL A 77 5.06 -6.60 -14.80
C VAL A 77 5.16 -8.07 -14.43
N THR A 78 4.59 -8.93 -15.28
CA THR A 78 4.77 -10.37 -15.18
C THR A 78 5.59 -10.81 -16.38
N TRP A 79 6.70 -11.48 -16.13
CA TRP A 79 7.57 -11.97 -17.19
C TRP A 79 8.12 -13.33 -16.82
N LYS A 80 7.98 -14.28 -17.76
CA LYS A 80 8.38 -15.68 -17.55
C LYS A 80 7.79 -16.27 -16.28
N GLY A 81 6.51 -15.99 -16.01
CA GLY A 81 5.80 -16.48 -14.84
C GLY A 81 6.18 -15.84 -13.51
N LYS A 82 7.08 -14.86 -13.52
CA LYS A 82 7.50 -14.15 -12.31
C LYS A 82 6.94 -12.74 -12.31
N LYS A 83 6.66 -12.24 -11.12
CA LYS A 83 6.15 -10.90 -10.90
C LYS A 83 7.29 -9.97 -10.52
N TRP A 84 7.35 -8.81 -11.17
CA TRP A 84 8.42 -7.83 -10.98
C TRP A 84 7.81 -6.47 -10.68
N THR A 85 8.47 -5.70 -9.83
CA THR A 85 8.20 -4.28 -9.66
C THR A 85 9.32 -3.49 -10.32
N ILE A 86 8.96 -2.59 -11.21
CA ILE A 86 9.90 -1.70 -11.87
C ILE A 86 9.76 -0.32 -11.26
N LYS A 87 10.89 0.25 -10.83
CA LYS A 87 10.97 1.58 -10.28
C LYS A 87 11.90 2.41 -11.16
N ASN A 88 11.46 3.59 -11.53
CA ASN A 88 12.32 4.54 -12.21
C ASN A 88 13.00 5.42 -11.17
N ASN A 89 14.32 5.44 -11.18
CA ASN A 89 15.10 6.34 -10.35
C ASN A 89 15.44 7.58 -11.15
N PHE A 90 14.72 8.66 -10.89
CA PHE A 90 14.91 9.92 -11.63
C PHE A 90 16.26 10.56 -11.45
N GLN A 91 16.91 10.35 -10.32
CA GLN A 91 18.18 10.99 -10.04
C GLN A 91 19.29 10.48 -10.96
N ASP A 92 19.23 9.20 -11.30
CA ASP A 92 20.27 8.54 -12.11
C ASP A 92 19.78 8.24 -13.53
N GLY A 93 18.50 8.42 -13.81
CA GLY A 93 17.89 8.01 -15.07
C GLY A 93 17.83 6.51 -15.25
N MET A 94 18.03 5.74 -14.19
CA MET A 94 18.05 4.27 -14.24
C MET A 94 16.74 3.67 -13.77
N CYS A 95 16.39 2.54 -14.37
CA CYS A 95 15.27 1.74 -13.90
C CYS A 95 15.77 0.64 -12.97
N GLU A 96 15.18 0.55 -11.80
CA GLU A 96 15.44 -0.54 -10.88
C GLU A 96 14.35 -1.61 -11.04
N VAL A 97 14.79 -2.85 -11.25
CA VAL A 97 13.88 -3.99 -11.36
C VAL A 97 13.99 -4.81 -10.08
N VAL A 98 12.89 -4.91 -9.37
CA VAL A 98 12.84 -5.64 -8.10
C VAL A 98 11.93 -6.86 -8.27
N ASN A 99 12.50 -8.05 -8.05
CA ASN A 99 11.74 -9.28 -8.12
C ASN A 99 10.90 -9.45 -6.85
N ARG A 100 9.59 -9.43 -7.02
CA ARG A 100 8.63 -9.72 -5.95
C ARG A 100 7.98 -11.10 -6.10
N GLY A 101 8.49 -11.89 -7.03
CA GLY A 101 7.81 -12.98 -7.70
C GLY A 101 7.40 -14.17 -6.90
N SER A 102 7.98 -14.43 -5.73
CA SER A 102 7.62 -15.60 -4.94
C SER A 102 6.44 -15.39 -4.01
N LYS A 103 5.93 -14.15 -3.90
CA LYS A 103 4.87 -13.81 -2.94
C LYS A 103 3.67 -13.24 -3.66
N SER A 104 2.60 -14.03 -3.68
CA SER A 104 1.32 -13.63 -4.29
C SER A 104 0.75 -12.35 -3.68
N ASP A 105 1.11 -12.04 -2.45
CA ASP A 105 0.61 -10.87 -1.72
C ASP A 105 1.03 -9.55 -2.35
N TYR A 106 2.02 -9.54 -3.22
CA TYR A 106 2.51 -8.32 -3.85
C TYR A 106 1.70 -7.89 -5.06
N TRP A 107 0.75 -8.72 -5.46
CA TRP A 107 -0.05 -8.45 -6.67
C TRP A 107 -1.53 -8.45 -6.39
#